data_dfea468301614cc365229382b22653d8
#
_entry.id   dfea468301614cc365229382b22653d8
#
_cell.length_a   1.000
_cell.length_b   1.000
_cell.length_c   1.000
_cell.angle_alpha   90.00
_cell.angle_beta   90.00
_cell.angle_gamma   90.00
#
_symmetry.space_group_name_H-M   'P 1'
#
loop_
_entity.id
_entity.type
_entity.pdbx_description
1 polymer ?
#
loop_
_entity_poly.entity_id
_entity_poly.type
_entity_poly.pdbx_seq_one_letter_code
_entity_poly.pdbx_strand_id
1 'polypeptide(L)'
;VMKAVPMVVANPGGGIAGWVQPISGASTTSAISYCWSDCDVSAQNQVGGIMGNANNTEGSGITVHHCVAWNTYLFSQAAPKSGRVCGRYSQNVAYSCYANPAMECVFPNNPALPDQASVNVGTITTVDRYNGLTTINNLMEAIRALDWDTSIWNLNGEQPRLAWELN
;
A
#
# COMPACT_ATOMS: atom_id res chain seq x y z
N VAL A 1 9.51 -2.48 -16.86
CA VAL A 1 8.12 -2.75 -16.47
C VAL A 1 8.01 -4.25 -16.25
N MET A 2 8.07 -4.68 -15.00
CA MET A 2 7.73 -6.05 -14.69
C MET A 2 6.21 -6.17 -14.75
N LYS A 3 5.70 -6.86 -15.74
CA LYS A 3 4.31 -7.27 -15.79
C LYS A 3 4.12 -8.32 -14.69
N ALA A 4 3.39 -7.97 -13.63
CA ALA A 4 3.27 -8.83 -12.47
C ALA A 4 2.54 -10.13 -12.83
N VAL A 5 3.22 -11.24 -12.63
CA VAL A 5 2.55 -12.52 -12.43
C VAL A 5 1.86 -12.43 -11.07
N PRO A 6 0.61 -12.91 -10.93
CA PRO A 6 -0.04 -12.92 -9.62
C PRO A 6 0.84 -13.63 -8.61
N MET A 7 1.31 -12.88 -7.62
CA MET A 7 2.16 -13.44 -6.58
C MET A 7 1.27 -14.04 -5.49
N VAL A 8 1.21 -15.37 -5.45
CA VAL A 8 0.55 -16.10 -4.37
C VAL A 8 1.59 -16.41 -3.30
N VAL A 9 1.47 -15.78 -2.15
CA VAL A 9 2.37 -16.02 -1.02
C VAL A 9 1.64 -16.64 0.16
N ALA A 10 2.28 -17.60 0.81
CA ALA A 10 1.73 -18.28 2.00
C ALA A 10 1.64 -17.39 3.25
N ASN A 11 2.30 -16.25 3.24
CA ASN A 11 2.42 -15.27 4.32
C ASN A 11 1.82 -13.92 3.90
N PRO A 12 1.91 -12.88 4.72
CA PRO A 12 1.49 -11.54 4.34
C PRO A 12 2.07 -11.11 3.00
N GLY A 13 1.25 -10.56 2.12
CA GLY A 13 1.62 -10.11 0.79
C GLY A 13 1.51 -8.61 0.65
N GLY A 14 2.47 -7.99 -0.03
CA GLY A 14 2.45 -6.57 -0.39
C GLY A 14 3.16 -6.34 -1.70
N GLY A 15 2.73 -5.36 -2.48
CA GLY A 15 3.33 -5.06 -3.77
C GLY A 15 4.79 -4.58 -3.68
N ILE A 16 5.18 -4.00 -2.55
CA ILE A 16 6.56 -3.59 -2.25
C ILE A 16 7.17 -4.47 -1.17
N ALA A 17 6.43 -4.72 -0.07
CA ALA A 17 6.94 -5.50 1.05
C ALA A 17 5.85 -6.41 1.63
N GLY A 18 6.12 -7.71 1.72
CA GLY A 18 5.18 -8.66 2.34
C GLY A 18 5.14 -8.50 3.86
N TRP A 19 6.28 -8.56 4.51
CA TRP A 19 6.41 -8.42 5.95
C TRP A 19 7.60 -7.56 6.30
N VAL A 20 7.37 -6.56 7.13
CA VAL A 20 8.42 -5.69 7.66
C VAL A 20 8.42 -5.79 9.18
N GLN A 21 9.60 -6.07 9.72
CA GLN A 21 9.79 -6.20 11.17
C GLN A 21 10.94 -5.32 11.62
N PRO A 22 10.74 -4.45 12.62
CA PRO A 22 11.84 -3.70 13.20
C PRO A 22 12.81 -4.64 13.90
N ILE A 23 14.07 -4.23 13.96
CA ILE A 23 15.09 -4.96 14.72
C ILE A 23 14.77 -4.81 16.21
N SER A 24 14.71 -5.93 16.91
CA SER A 24 14.41 -5.95 18.34
C SER A 24 15.45 -5.13 19.12
N GLY A 25 14.97 -4.25 19.98
CA GLY A 25 15.82 -3.40 20.83
C GLY A 25 16.37 -2.13 20.17
N ALA A 26 16.07 -1.91 18.88
CA ALA A 26 16.43 -0.66 18.22
C ALA A 26 15.27 0.34 18.33
N SER A 27 15.55 1.52 18.88
CA SER A 27 14.64 2.68 18.82
C SER A 27 14.75 3.35 17.46
N THR A 28 14.51 2.58 16.38
CA THR A 28 14.61 3.08 15.00
C THR A 28 13.26 3.05 14.33
N THR A 29 12.92 4.15 13.67
CA THR A 29 11.79 4.19 12.74
C THR A 29 12.31 3.86 11.34
N SER A 30 11.63 2.95 10.66
CA SER A 30 11.85 2.64 9.25
C SER A 30 10.68 3.15 8.43
N ALA A 31 10.91 3.53 7.20
CA ALA A 31 9.86 4.01 6.32
C ALA A 31 9.87 3.30 4.97
N ILE A 32 8.67 3.05 4.43
CA ILE A 32 8.44 2.83 3.01
C ILE A 32 7.80 4.11 2.49
N SER A 33 8.48 4.81 1.62
CA SER A 33 8.01 6.10 1.14
C SER A 33 8.32 6.32 -0.34
N TYR A 34 7.51 7.15 -0.98
CA TYR A 34 7.67 7.51 -2.39
C TYR A 34 7.78 6.29 -3.30
N CYS A 35 6.94 5.31 -3.03
CA CYS A 35 6.85 4.05 -3.79
C CYS A 35 5.45 3.90 -4.39
N TRP A 36 5.38 3.20 -5.50
CA TRP A 36 4.10 2.82 -6.09
C TRP A 36 4.10 1.35 -6.51
N SER A 37 2.91 0.78 -6.60
CA SER A 37 2.71 -0.61 -7.01
C SER A 37 1.42 -0.72 -7.83
N ASP A 38 1.47 -1.45 -8.93
CA ASP A 38 0.32 -1.79 -9.79
C ASP A 38 0.15 -3.32 -9.94
N CYS A 39 0.92 -4.11 -9.21
CA CYS A 39 0.84 -5.57 -9.29
C CYS A 39 -0.37 -6.12 -8.53
N ASP A 40 -0.99 -7.18 -9.05
CA ASP A 40 -1.97 -7.96 -8.31
C ASP A 40 -1.30 -8.72 -7.17
N VAL A 41 -1.90 -8.68 -5.99
CA VAL A 41 -1.35 -9.35 -4.80
C VAL A 41 -2.36 -10.32 -4.23
N SER A 42 -1.92 -11.57 -4.06
CA SER A 42 -2.72 -12.61 -3.40
C SER A 42 -1.93 -13.23 -2.26
N ALA A 43 -2.56 -13.36 -1.09
CA ALA A 43 -1.93 -13.91 0.10
C ALA A 43 -2.91 -14.77 0.91
N GLN A 44 -2.36 -15.68 1.71
CA GLN A 44 -3.20 -16.44 2.68
C GLN A 44 -3.61 -15.57 3.87
N ASN A 45 -2.74 -14.66 4.25
CA ASN A 45 -2.95 -13.80 5.41
C ASN A 45 -3.13 -12.33 4.98
N GLN A 46 -2.59 -11.41 5.72
CA GLN A 46 -2.75 -9.97 5.51
C GLN A 46 -2.21 -9.55 4.13
N VAL A 47 -2.96 -8.70 3.44
CA VAL A 47 -2.56 -8.16 2.14
C VAL A 47 -2.70 -6.65 2.11
N GLY A 48 -1.76 -6.01 1.44
CA GLY A 48 -1.82 -4.60 1.10
C GLY A 48 -1.14 -4.32 -0.23
N GLY A 49 -1.57 -3.33 -0.96
CA GLY A 49 -0.97 -2.96 -2.25
C GLY A 49 0.47 -2.48 -2.13
N ILE A 50 0.84 -1.93 -0.99
CA ILE A 50 2.22 -1.52 -0.68
C ILE A 50 2.84 -2.50 0.33
N MET A 51 2.21 -2.71 1.47
CA MET A 51 2.76 -3.51 2.56
C MET A 51 1.74 -4.48 3.14
N GLY A 52 2.10 -5.77 3.25
CA GLY A 52 1.22 -6.80 3.81
C GLY A 52 1.09 -6.73 5.33
N ASN A 53 2.18 -6.68 6.04
CA ASN A 53 2.20 -6.65 7.50
C ASN A 53 3.39 -5.86 8.05
N ALA A 54 3.15 -5.11 9.10
CA ALA A 54 4.19 -4.55 9.95
C ALA A 54 3.97 -5.00 11.39
N ASN A 55 4.99 -5.59 11.97
CA ASN A 55 4.99 -5.98 13.37
C ASN A 55 5.66 -4.87 14.20
N ASN A 56 4.89 -3.83 14.49
CA ASN A 56 5.39 -2.73 15.32
C ASN A 56 5.31 -3.13 16.79
N THR A 57 6.45 -3.06 17.45
CA THR A 57 6.57 -3.15 18.91
C THR A 57 6.68 -1.73 19.49
N GLU A 58 6.40 -1.58 20.77
CA GLU A 58 6.48 -0.31 21.46
C GLU A 58 7.90 0.29 21.31
N GLY A 59 7.99 1.54 20.84
CA GLY A 59 9.25 2.24 20.60
C GLY A 59 9.95 2.00 19.26
N SER A 60 9.46 1.09 18.43
CA SER A 60 9.93 0.91 17.06
C SER A 60 8.76 1.01 16.10
N GLY A 61 8.87 1.85 15.09
CA GLY A 61 7.80 2.10 14.16
C GLY A 61 8.21 1.90 12.70
N ILE A 62 7.31 1.29 11.91
CA ILE A 62 7.41 1.31 10.47
C ILE A 62 6.29 2.21 9.97
N THR A 63 6.65 3.17 9.13
CA THR A 63 5.70 4.06 8.49
C THR A 63 5.63 3.78 6.99
N VAL A 64 4.42 3.93 6.43
CA VAL A 64 4.20 3.92 4.98
C VAL A 64 3.60 5.27 4.63
N HIS A 65 4.30 6.07 3.83
CA HIS A 65 3.81 7.41 3.52
C HIS A 65 4.23 7.86 2.11
N HIS A 66 3.43 8.76 1.54
CA HIS A 66 3.63 9.28 0.21
C HIS A 66 3.75 8.17 -0.84
N CYS A 67 2.99 7.08 -0.64
CA CYS A 67 2.95 5.93 -1.52
C CYS A 67 1.64 5.86 -2.29
N VAL A 68 1.67 5.17 -3.44
CA VAL A 68 0.49 4.97 -4.28
C VAL A 68 0.28 3.49 -4.56
N ALA A 69 -0.79 2.92 -4.02
CA ALA A 69 -1.25 1.56 -4.32
C ALA A 69 -2.19 1.59 -5.53
N TRP A 70 -1.66 1.41 -6.72
CA TRP A 70 -2.44 1.44 -7.97
C TRP A 70 -2.79 0.06 -8.49
N ASN A 71 -2.73 -0.92 -7.62
CA ASN A 71 -3.09 -2.32 -7.88
C ASN A 71 -4.53 -2.42 -8.41
N THR A 72 -4.80 -3.39 -9.27
CA THR A 72 -6.16 -3.67 -9.76
C THR A 72 -6.87 -4.71 -8.93
N TYR A 73 -6.12 -5.61 -8.28
CA TYR A 73 -6.68 -6.70 -7.50
C TYR A 73 -5.85 -7.03 -6.26
N LEU A 74 -6.53 -7.22 -5.13
CA LEU A 74 -5.97 -7.75 -3.89
C LEU A 74 -6.84 -8.89 -3.36
N PHE A 75 -6.21 -10.00 -2.98
CA PHE A 75 -6.88 -11.15 -2.39
C PHE A 75 -6.22 -11.60 -1.09
N SER A 76 -7.01 -11.82 -0.05
CA SER A 76 -6.55 -12.43 1.20
C SER A 76 -7.51 -13.53 1.65
N GLN A 77 -7.01 -14.77 1.76
CA GLN A 77 -7.84 -15.92 2.08
C GLN A 77 -8.36 -15.93 3.53
N ALA A 78 -7.54 -15.52 4.49
CA ALA A 78 -7.80 -15.78 5.91
C ALA A 78 -7.68 -14.55 6.82
N ALA A 79 -7.38 -13.38 6.29
CA ALA A 79 -6.99 -12.26 7.13
C ALA A 79 -8.14 -11.40 7.62
N PRO A 80 -8.23 -11.19 8.93
CA PRO A 80 -9.14 -10.21 9.50
C PRO A 80 -8.67 -8.76 9.27
N LYS A 81 -7.47 -8.56 8.70
CA LYS A 81 -6.87 -7.22 8.53
C LYS A 81 -6.14 -7.18 7.20
N SER A 82 -6.76 -6.54 6.23
CA SER A 82 -6.20 -6.26 4.91
C SER A 82 -6.70 -4.90 4.45
N GLY A 83 -5.98 -4.27 3.55
CA GLY A 83 -6.35 -2.95 3.06
C GLY A 83 -5.67 -2.62 1.73
N ARG A 84 -6.11 -1.58 1.04
CA ARG A 84 -5.57 -1.20 -0.27
C ARG A 84 -4.09 -0.82 -0.22
N VAL A 85 -3.65 -0.12 0.81
CA VAL A 85 -2.26 0.30 0.99
C VAL A 85 -1.52 -0.66 1.91
N CYS A 86 -2.06 -0.86 3.11
CA CYS A 86 -1.43 -1.71 4.13
C CYS A 86 -2.40 -2.77 4.63
N GLY A 87 -1.90 -3.99 4.82
CA GLY A 87 -2.66 -5.06 5.45
C GLY A 87 -2.76 -4.85 6.96
N ARG A 88 -1.92 -5.51 7.73
CA ARG A 88 -1.93 -5.39 9.18
C ARG A 88 -0.82 -4.49 9.70
N TYR A 89 -1.14 -3.70 10.72
CA TYR A 89 -0.16 -3.01 11.55
C TYR A 89 -0.73 -2.71 12.95
N SER A 90 0.12 -2.41 13.89
CA SER A 90 -0.29 -2.21 15.28
C SER A 90 -0.60 -0.76 15.63
N GLN A 91 -0.01 0.25 14.99
CA GLN A 91 -0.24 1.69 15.24
C GLN A 91 0.17 2.57 14.06
N ASN A 92 -0.62 3.61 13.79
CA ASN A 92 -0.40 4.79 12.92
C ASN A 92 0.72 4.69 11.86
N VAL A 93 0.61 3.71 10.97
CA VAL A 93 1.71 3.34 10.08
C VAL A 93 1.59 4.01 8.72
N ALA A 94 0.36 4.15 8.19
CA ALA A 94 0.18 4.73 6.86
C ALA A 94 -0.48 6.12 6.93
N TYR A 95 0.08 7.06 6.19
CA TYR A 95 -0.47 8.42 6.02
C TYR A 95 -0.05 9.00 4.67
N SER A 96 -0.81 9.97 4.17
CA SER A 96 -0.53 10.60 2.87
C SER A 96 -0.30 9.59 1.75
N CYS A 97 -1.19 8.60 1.63
CA CYS A 97 -1.13 7.59 0.59
C CYS A 97 -2.39 7.65 -0.28
N TYR A 98 -2.24 7.34 -1.56
CA TYR A 98 -3.36 7.14 -2.46
C TYR A 98 -3.52 5.67 -2.85
N ALA A 99 -4.74 5.29 -3.20
CA ALA A 99 -5.03 3.98 -3.75
C ALA A 99 -5.94 4.09 -4.97
N ASN A 100 -5.84 3.13 -5.87
CA ASN A 100 -6.73 3.02 -7.01
C ASN A 100 -8.18 2.85 -6.54
N PRO A 101 -9.09 3.78 -6.87
CA PRO A 101 -10.48 3.67 -6.47
C PRO A 101 -11.20 2.47 -7.11
N ALA A 102 -10.71 1.99 -8.25
CA ALA A 102 -11.25 0.83 -8.95
C ALA A 102 -10.63 -0.51 -8.50
N MET A 103 -9.77 -0.49 -7.47
CA MET A 103 -9.13 -1.70 -6.95
C MET A 103 -10.17 -2.69 -6.42
N GLU A 104 -10.21 -3.88 -6.98
CA GLU A 104 -10.99 -4.99 -6.45
C GLU A 104 -10.25 -5.63 -5.27
N CYS A 105 -10.89 -5.66 -4.12
CA CYS A 105 -10.35 -6.28 -2.92
C CYS A 105 -11.24 -7.43 -2.49
N VAL A 106 -10.73 -8.64 -2.41
CA VAL A 106 -11.49 -9.83 -2.02
C VAL A 106 -10.94 -10.38 -0.71
N PHE A 107 -11.70 -10.20 0.37
CA PHE A 107 -11.33 -10.61 1.73
C PHE A 107 -12.43 -11.45 2.36
N PRO A 108 -12.68 -12.69 1.87
CA PRO A 108 -13.87 -13.48 2.18
C PRO A 108 -14.05 -13.80 3.67
N ASN A 109 -12.98 -13.84 4.43
CA ASN A 109 -13.01 -14.14 5.86
C ASN A 109 -12.84 -12.91 6.75
N ASN A 110 -13.02 -11.72 6.22
CA ASN A 110 -12.98 -10.49 6.99
C ASN A 110 -14.39 -9.89 7.18
N PRO A 111 -15.11 -10.24 8.27
CA PRO A 111 -16.45 -9.73 8.51
C PRO A 111 -16.48 -8.22 8.80
N ALA A 112 -15.35 -7.62 9.13
CA ALA A 112 -15.24 -6.18 9.32
C ALA A 112 -15.17 -5.39 7.99
N LEU A 113 -15.02 -6.10 6.88
CA LEU A 113 -14.99 -5.54 5.52
C LEU A 113 -15.96 -6.33 4.63
N PRO A 114 -17.25 -6.38 4.95
CA PRO A 114 -18.20 -7.24 4.25
C PRO A 114 -18.47 -6.79 2.81
N ASP A 115 -18.22 -5.52 2.54
CA ASP A 115 -18.41 -4.93 1.21
C ASP A 115 -17.24 -3.99 0.89
N GLN A 116 -16.52 -4.33 -0.12
CA GLN A 116 -15.32 -3.64 -0.59
C GLN A 116 -15.60 -2.22 -1.05
N ALA A 117 -16.77 -1.98 -1.61
CA ALA A 117 -17.19 -0.66 -2.05
C ALA A 117 -17.37 0.31 -0.87
N SER A 118 -17.68 -0.19 0.31
CA SER A 118 -17.95 0.62 1.50
C SER A 118 -16.70 1.02 2.27
N VAL A 119 -15.57 0.37 2.03
CA VAL A 119 -14.33 0.58 2.81
C VAL A 119 -13.69 1.94 2.59
N ASN A 120 -14.15 2.71 1.61
CA ASN A 120 -13.49 3.96 1.23
C ASN A 120 -14.36 5.17 1.05
N VAL A 121 -15.58 5.10 1.37
CA VAL A 121 -16.50 6.26 1.27
C VAL A 121 -16.56 7.03 2.58
N GLY A 122 -15.65 6.77 3.48
CA GLY A 122 -15.52 7.51 4.72
C GLY A 122 -14.74 8.80 4.52
N THR A 123 -15.15 9.84 5.23
CA THR A 123 -14.41 11.08 5.39
C THR A 123 -12.95 10.76 5.71
N ILE A 124 -12.06 11.11 4.80
CA ILE A 124 -10.64 10.88 4.95
C ILE A 124 -10.17 11.71 6.13
N THR A 125 -9.87 11.04 7.21
CA THR A 125 -9.08 11.65 8.27
C THR A 125 -7.62 11.63 7.86
N THR A 126 -6.82 12.55 8.38
CA THR A 126 -5.40 12.71 8.09
C THR A 126 -4.55 11.45 8.30
N VAL A 127 -5.15 10.37 8.78
CA VAL A 127 -4.51 9.07 9.01
C VAL A 127 -5.29 8.03 8.24
N ASP A 128 -4.83 7.78 7.03
CA ASP A 128 -5.34 6.71 6.23
C ASP A 128 -4.63 5.40 6.56
N ARG A 129 -5.15 4.74 7.54
CA ARG A 129 -4.46 3.62 8.19
C ARG A 129 -4.24 2.40 7.30
N TYR A 130 -5.15 2.11 6.36
CA TYR A 130 -5.12 0.86 5.60
C TYR A 130 -5.35 1.07 4.11
N ASN A 131 -6.18 2.02 3.76
CA ASN A 131 -6.81 2.02 2.45
C ASN A 131 -6.32 3.10 1.48
N GLY A 132 -5.66 4.12 1.94
CA GLY A 132 -5.27 5.23 1.08
C GLY A 132 -6.47 6.09 0.62
N LEU A 133 -6.16 7.26 0.14
CA LEU A 133 -7.13 8.17 -0.47
C LEU A 133 -7.56 7.63 -1.83
N THR A 134 -8.84 7.57 -2.10
CA THR A 134 -9.40 7.12 -3.39
C THR A 134 -10.10 8.25 -4.16
N THR A 135 -9.77 9.49 -3.85
CA THR A 135 -10.39 10.68 -4.45
C THR A 135 -9.85 11.03 -5.83
N ILE A 136 -8.77 10.41 -6.24
CA ILE A 136 -8.10 10.64 -7.53
C ILE A 136 -8.20 9.39 -8.38
N ASN A 137 -8.69 9.53 -9.63
CA ASN A 137 -8.91 8.42 -10.57
C ASN A 137 -7.74 8.22 -11.55
N ASN A 138 -6.65 8.93 -11.37
CA ASN A 138 -5.48 8.87 -12.24
C ASN A 138 -4.21 8.72 -11.43
N LEU A 139 -3.39 7.71 -11.77
CA LEU A 139 -2.14 7.42 -11.09
C LEU A 139 -1.21 8.63 -11.02
N MET A 140 -1.01 9.30 -12.15
CA MET A 140 -0.05 10.41 -12.22
C MET A 140 -0.53 11.64 -11.43
N GLU A 141 -1.83 11.85 -11.34
CA GLU A 141 -2.41 12.90 -10.48
C GLU A 141 -2.21 12.57 -9.00
N ALA A 142 -2.40 11.31 -8.61
CA ALA A 142 -2.16 10.87 -7.24
C ALA A 142 -0.70 11.06 -6.83
N ILE A 143 0.24 10.73 -7.72
CA ILE A 143 1.67 10.92 -7.48
C ILE A 143 2.05 12.40 -7.38
N ARG A 144 1.53 13.24 -8.27
CA ARG A 144 1.77 14.69 -8.23
C ARG A 144 1.20 15.34 -6.97
N ALA A 145 0.05 14.85 -6.49
CA ALA A 145 -0.55 15.32 -5.24
C ALA A 145 0.28 14.98 -3.99
N LEU A 146 1.24 14.08 -4.11
CA LEU A 146 2.18 13.69 -3.05
C LEU A 146 3.54 14.38 -3.16
N ASP A 147 3.71 15.34 -4.05
CA ASP A 147 4.94 16.12 -4.24
C ASP A 147 6.20 15.24 -4.39
N TRP A 148 6.12 14.20 -5.21
CA TRP A 148 7.27 13.35 -5.48
C TRP A 148 8.41 14.14 -6.14
N ASP A 149 9.63 13.91 -5.68
CA ASP A 149 10.82 14.60 -6.16
C ASP A 149 11.09 14.32 -7.64
N THR A 150 10.94 15.34 -8.47
CA THR A 150 11.12 15.24 -9.92
C THR A 150 12.59 15.11 -10.34
N SER A 151 13.55 15.31 -9.45
CA SER A 151 14.96 14.98 -9.70
C SER A 151 15.21 13.46 -9.66
N ILE A 152 14.34 12.72 -8.97
CA ILE A 152 14.38 11.26 -8.86
C ILE A 152 13.39 10.62 -9.83
N TRP A 153 12.21 11.22 -9.95
CA TRP A 153 11.10 10.67 -10.72
C TRP A 153 10.75 11.50 -11.94
N ASN A 154 10.74 10.87 -13.11
CA ASN A 154 10.14 11.48 -14.29
C ASN A 154 8.62 11.24 -14.27
N LEU A 155 7.87 12.32 -14.16
CA LEU A 155 6.41 12.34 -14.08
C LEU A 155 5.72 12.83 -15.36
N ASN A 156 6.41 12.82 -16.51
CA ASN A 156 5.88 13.32 -17.78
C ASN A 156 5.18 12.24 -18.63
N GLY A 157 5.22 10.97 -18.22
CA GLY A 157 4.59 9.85 -18.93
C GLY A 157 3.25 9.42 -18.34
N GLU A 158 2.76 8.28 -18.80
CA GLU A 158 1.56 7.62 -18.28
C GLU A 158 1.82 6.89 -16.95
N GLN A 159 3.08 6.62 -16.66
CA GLN A 159 3.54 5.99 -15.42
C GLN A 159 4.81 6.70 -14.92
N PRO A 160 5.02 6.73 -13.60
CA PRO A 160 6.25 7.26 -13.05
C PRO A 160 7.43 6.35 -13.44
N ARG A 161 8.54 6.97 -13.83
CA ARG A 161 9.81 6.29 -14.13
C ARG A 161 10.92 6.96 -13.36
N LEU A 162 11.96 6.22 -13.06
CA LEU A 162 13.14 6.84 -12.48
C LEU A 162 13.81 7.76 -13.52
N ALA A 163 14.23 8.94 -13.10
CA ALA A 163 14.75 9.97 -14.02
C ALA A 163 15.97 9.46 -14.84
N TRP A 164 16.78 8.58 -14.26
CA TRP A 164 17.95 7.99 -14.92
C TRP A 164 17.61 6.87 -15.93
N GLU A 165 16.39 6.35 -15.96
CA GLU A 165 15.97 5.35 -16.97
C GLU A 165 15.76 5.95 -18.37
N LEU A 166 15.82 7.27 -18.49
CA LEU A 166 15.58 7.99 -19.75
C LEU A 166 16.86 8.45 -20.44
N ASN A 167 18.03 8.14 -19.90
CA ASN A 167 19.33 8.50 -20.46
C ASN A 167 19.95 7.34 -21.25
#